data_1d337f3e4ac27e115bf51e80edb204f9
#
_entry.id   1d337f3e4ac27e115bf51e80edb204f9
#
_cell.length_a   1.000
_cell.length_b   1.000
_cell.length_c   1.000
_cell.angle_alpha   90.00
_cell.angle_beta   90.00
_cell.angle_gamma   90.00
#
_symmetry.space_group_name_H-M   'P 1'
#
loop_
_entity.id
_entity.type
_entity.pdbx_description
1 polymer ?
#
loop_
_entity_poly.entity_id
_entity_poly.type
_entity_poly.pdbx_seq_one_letter_code
_entity_poly.pdbx_strand_id
1 'polypeptide(L)'
;FKLEYLGEYEAPEIEDYEDLSWMFNNFYILIGVLMLSPLMIVLFWNRGMILRRGDGSIEIQQHERKKLIRIRERISKQISENSDLKGILDSALMQLGESPWGSINEIWGLPELRHLTEQIEICAWKISEDNKNLLLGLKTSDWAWEVASIRLNYPEGNKLSIIDVSPSFLSKEDEIFLDTLPKKSQVFLRIALEGKPANLALELSGLIGGEPLVATPNKIIEWD
;
A
#
# COMPACT_ATOMS: atom_id res chain seq x y z
N PHE A 1 -78.99 1.97 -70.14
CA PHE A 1 -77.63 1.98 -69.48
C PHE A 1 -77.74 1.00 -68.31
N LYS A 2 -77.02 -0.11 -68.42
CA LYS A 2 -76.88 -1.10 -67.36
C LYS A 2 -75.56 -0.71 -66.63
N LEU A 3 -75.67 -0.30 -65.39
CA LEU A 3 -74.55 -0.19 -64.51
C LEU A 3 -74.14 -1.59 -64.07
N GLU A 4 -73.03 -2.06 -64.55
CA GLU A 4 -72.37 -3.26 -64.03
C GLU A 4 -71.77 -2.91 -62.67
N TYR A 5 -72.15 -3.67 -61.64
CA TYR A 5 -71.63 -3.61 -60.30
C TYR A 5 -70.25 -4.19 -60.34
N LEU A 6 -69.24 -3.31 -60.23
CA LEU A 6 -67.86 -3.73 -60.01
C LEU A 6 -67.79 -4.30 -58.60
N GLY A 7 -67.42 -5.53 -58.53
CA GLY A 7 -67.37 -6.27 -57.30
C GLY A 7 -66.51 -5.54 -56.21
N GLU A 8 -66.87 -5.81 -55.00
CA GLU A 8 -66.20 -5.33 -53.81
C GLU A 8 -64.71 -5.66 -53.89
N TYR A 9 -63.91 -4.63 -53.79
CA TYR A 9 -62.46 -4.78 -53.72
C TYR A 9 -62.13 -5.30 -52.31
N GLU A 10 -61.89 -6.60 -52.18
CA GLU A 10 -61.28 -7.14 -51.00
C GLU A 10 -59.83 -6.63 -50.95
N ALA A 11 -59.57 -5.73 -50.01
CA ALA A 11 -58.21 -5.31 -49.70
C ALA A 11 -57.45 -6.56 -49.24
N PRO A 12 -56.26 -6.79 -49.75
CA PRO A 12 -55.44 -7.89 -49.25
C PRO A 12 -55.27 -7.76 -47.73
N GLU A 13 -55.66 -8.81 -46.97
CA GLU A 13 -55.33 -8.92 -45.55
C GLU A 13 -53.80 -8.82 -45.44
N ILE A 14 -53.35 -7.74 -44.82
CA ILE A 14 -51.95 -7.61 -44.45
C ILE A 14 -51.78 -8.48 -43.22
N GLU A 15 -51.68 -9.80 -43.43
CA GLU A 15 -51.10 -10.70 -42.45
C GLU A 15 -49.64 -10.28 -42.29
N ASP A 16 -49.19 -10.05 -41.08
CA ASP A 16 -47.81 -9.88 -40.61
C ASP A 16 -47.40 -8.52 -40.04
N TYR A 17 -48.31 -7.79 -39.40
CA TYR A 17 -47.85 -6.72 -38.51
C TYR A 17 -47.38 -7.25 -37.13
N GLU A 18 -47.77 -8.46 -36.73
CA GLU A 18 -47.35 -9.04 -35.43
C GLU A 18 -45.91 -9.54 -35.43
N ASP A 19 -45.42 -10.05 -36.54
CA ASP A 19 -44.00 -10.51 -36.63
C ASP A 19 -42.98 -9.36 -36.65
N LEU A 20 -43.39 -8.23 -37.21
CA LEU A 20 -42.54 -7.04 -37.20
C LEU A 20 -42.39 -6.41 -35.79
N SER A 21 -43.43 -6.47 -34.97
CA SER A 21 -43.34 -5.92 -33.59
C SER A 21 -42.39 -6.73 -32.71
N TRP A 22 -42.31 -8.03 -32.88
CA TRP A 22 -41.33 -8.91 -32.22
C TRP A 22 -39.90 -8.61 -32.67
N MET A 23 -39.71 -8.41 -33.97
CA MET A 23 -38.38 -8.03 -34.52
C MET A 23 -37.91 -6.65 -34.06
N PHE A 24 -38.82 -5.67 -33.95
CA PHE A 24 -38.51 -4.35 -33.42
C PHE A 24 -38.21 -4.38 -31.92
N ASN A 25 -38.95 -5.14 -31.13
CA ASN A 25 -38.68 -5.28 -29.70
C ASN A 25 -37.33 -5.97 -29.44
N ASN A 26 -37.02 -7.01 -30.21
CA ASN A 26 -35.71 -7.67 -30.11
C ASN A 26 -34.58 -6.79 -30.66
N PHE A 27 -34.83 -5.96 -31.64
CA PHE A 27 -33.87 -5.01 -32.18
C PHE A 27 -33.49 -3.93 -31.16
N TYR A 28 -34.46 -3.40 -30.40
CA TYR A 28 -34.15 -2.46 -29.30
C TYR A 28 -33.37 -3.12 -28.16
N ILE A 29 -33.68 -4.39 -27.84
CA ILE A 29 -32.90 -5.16 -26.87
C ILE A 29 -31.48 -5.38 -27.38
N LEU A 30 -31.30 -5.71 -28.64
CA LEU A 30 -29.99 -5.92 -29.26
C LEU A 30 -29.17 -4.64 -29.32
N ILE A 31 -29.77 -3.50 -29.64
CA ILE A 31 -29.14 -2.19 -29.56
C ILE A 31 -28.77 -1.86 -28.11
N GLY A 32 -29.65 -2.11 -27.15
CA GLY A 32 -29.40 -1.91 -25.73
C GLY A 32 -28.20 -2.71 -25.25
N VAL A 33 -28.11 -3.98 -25.62
CA VAL A 33 -26.98 -4.86 -25.28
C VAL A 33 -25.70 -4.39 -25.98
N LEU A 34 -25.79 -3.97 -27.24
CA LEU A 34 -24.64 -3.48 -28.01
C LEU A 34 -24.09 -2.15 -27.45
N MET A 35 -24.96 -1.26 -26.99
CA MET A 35 -24.58 0.01 -26.35
C MET A 35 -24.06 -0.19 -24.92
N LEU A 36 -24.59 -1.19 -24.16
CA LEU A 36 -24.16 -1.51 -22.82
C LEU A 36 -22.85 -2.34 -22.79
N SER A 37 -22.56 -3.10 -23.87
CA SER A 37 -21.39 -3.98 -23.90
C SER A 37 -20.07 -3.24 -23.76
N PRO A 38 -19.78 -2.10 -24.46
CA PRO A 38 -18.54 -1.36 -24.27
C PRO A 38 -18.47 -0.73 -22.87
N LEU A 39 -19.61 -0.30 -22.32
CA LEU A 39 -19.67 0.21 -20.95
C LEU A 39 -19.37 -0.88 -19.93
N MET A 40 -19.87 -2.09 -20.12
CA MET A 40 -19.56 -3.26 -19.28
C MET A 40 -18.10 -3.68 -19.43
N ILE A 41 -17.52 -3.63 -20.62
CA ILE A 41 -16.11 -3.91 -20.86
C ILE A 41 -15.24 -2.88 -20.13
N VAL A 42 -15.59 -1.60 -20.24
CA VAL A 42 -14.86 -0.51 -19.53
C VAL A 42 -15.03 -0.64 -18.01
N LEU A 43 -16.21 -0.98 -17.51
CA LEU A 43 -16.46 -1.24 -16.10
C LEU A 43 -15.72 -2.49 -15.61
N PHE A 44 -15.65 -3.56 -16.39
CA PHE A 44 -14.89 -4.77 -16.06
C PHE A 44 -13.39 -4.49 -16.09
N TRP A 45 -12.91 -3.72 -17.05
CA TRP A 45 -11.51 -3.31 -17.15
C TRP A 45 -11.14 -2.33 -16.02
N ASN A 46 -12.02 -1.36 -15.73
CA ASN A 46 -11.86 -0.47 -14.58
C ASN A 46 -12.02 -1.20 -13.24
N ARG A 47 -12.90 -2.22 -13.12
CA ARG A 47 -12.95 -3.07 -11.92
C ARG A 47 -11.63 -3.84 -11.73
N GLY A 48 -11.05 -4.37 -12.81
CA GLY A 48 -9.72 -4.97 -12.77
C GLY A 48 -8.64 -3.97 -12.32
N MET A 49 -8.76 -2.71 -12.72
CA MET A 49 -7.86 -1.62 -12.31
C MET A 49 -8.17 -1.10 -10.89
N ILE A 50 -9.45 -1.04 -10.50
CA ILE A 50 -9.89 -0.59 -9.16
C ILE A 50 -9.61 -1.68 -8.11
N LEU A 51 -9.80 -2.96 -8.44
CA LEU A 51 -9.42 -4.08 -7.57
C LEU A 51 -7.89 -4.23 -7.48
N ARG A 52 -7.14 -3.91 -8.54
CA ARG A 52 -5.67 -3.80 -8.49
C ARG A 52 -5.19 -2.59 -7.70
N ARG A 53 -6.01 -1.54 -7.53
CA ARG A 53 -5.68 -0.38 -6.71
C ARG A 53 -5.94 -0.57 -5.22
N GLY A 54 -6.77 -1.54 -4.85
CA GLY A 54 -7.12 -1.84 -3.45
C GLY A 54 -6.26 -2.93 -2.80
N ASP A 55 -5.77 -3.85 -3.59
CA ASP A 55 -4.89 -4.91 -3.13
C ASP A 55 -3.66 -4.87 -4.01
N GLY A 56 -2.66 -4.11 -3.56
CA GLY A 56 -1.37 -3.98 -4.22
C GLY A 56 -0.56 -5.27 -4.16
N SER A 57 -1.16 -6.41 -4.50
CA SER A 57 -0.42 -7.60 -4.86
C SER A 57 0.25 -7.32 -6.21
N ILE A 58 1.34 -6.55 -6.14
CA ILE A 58 2.36 -6.56 -7.15
C ILE A 58 2.73 -8.03 -7.25
N GLU A 59 2.51 -8.63 -8.41
CA GLU A 59 2.99 -9.98 -8.70
C GLU A 59 4.53 -9.92 -8.60
N ILE A 60 5.01 -10.14 -7.37
CA ILE A 60 6.43 -10.03 -7.07
C ILE A 60 7.09 -11.14 -7.84
N GLN A 61 8.01 -10.79 -8.71
CA GLN A 61 8.80 -11.77 -9.44
C GLN A 61 9.39 -12.77 -8.44
N GLN A 62 9.33 -14.05 -8.71
CA GLN A 62 9.81 -15.10 -7.79
C GLN A 62 11.24 -14.84 -7.28
N HIS A 63 12.04 -14.17 -8.07
CA HIS A 63 13.40 -13.76 -7.71
C HIS A 63 13.39 -12.72 -6.57
N GLU A 64 12.56 -11.69 -6.67
CA GLU A 64 12.40 -10.64 -5.64
C GLU A 64 11.89 -11.25 -4.32
N ARG A 65 10.90 -12.13 -4.41
CA ARG A 65 10.39 -12.84 -3.24
C ARG A 65 11.47 -13.65 -2.53
N LYS A 66 12.28 -14.40 -3.28
CA LYS A 66 13.41 -15.17 -2.70
C LYS A 66 14.46 -14.25 -2.08
N LYS A 67 14.75 -13.09 -2.72
CA LYS A 67 15.67 -12.07 -2.18
C LYS A 67 15.17 -11.56 -0.84
N LEU A 68 13.90 -11.15 -0.77
CA LEU A 68 13.28 -10.61 0.45
C LEU A 68 13.21 -11.63 1.59
N ILE A 69 12.86 -12.90 1.30
CA ILE A 69 12.87 -13.98 2.30
C ILE A 69 14.27 -14.15 2.90
N ARG A 70 15.32 -14.18 2.07
CA ARG A 70 16.72 -14.27 2.54
C ARG A 70 17.12 -13.08 3.39
N ILE A 71 16.67 -11.86 3.03
CA ILE A 71 16.92 -10.65 3.82
C ILE A 71 16.25 -10.78 5.18
N ARG A 72 14.97 -11.18 5.22
CA ARG A 72 14.23 -11.39 6.49
C ARG A 72 14.92 -12.42 7.37
N GLU A 73 15.26 -13.60 6.83
CA GLU A 73 15.96 -14.65 7.57
C GLU A 73 17.29 -14.14 8.14
N ARG A 74 18.03 -13.36 7.35
CA ARG A 74 19.29 -12.76 7.77
C ARG A 74 19.09 -11.77 8.92
N ILE A 75 18.09 -10.89 8.82
CA ILE A 75 17.77 -9.92 9.88
C ILE A 75 17.31 -10.67 11.15
N SER A 76 16.41 -11.63 11.04
CA SER A 76 15.93 -12.41 12.19
C SER A 76 17.03 -13.19 12.87
N LYS A 77 17.93 -13.81 12.10
CA LYS A 77 19.08 -14.54 12.62
C LYS A 77 20.06 -13.62 13.39
N GLN A 78 20.36 -12.45 12.85
CA GLN A 78 21.24 -11.49 13.49
C GLN A 78 20.68 -10.97 14.82
N ILE A 79 19.37 -10.78 14.87
CA ILE A 79 18.67 -10.36 16.10
C ILE A 79 18.69 -11.46 17.15
N SER A 80 18.47 -12.75 16.75
CA SER A 80 18.43 -13.88 17.67
C SER A 80 19.82 -14.25 18.24
N GLU A 81 20.85 -14.17 17.42
CA GLU A 81 22.21 -14.53 17.81
C GLU A 81 22.92 -13.43 18.63
N ASN A 82 22.31 -12.26 18.76
CA ASN A 82 22.90 -11.08 19.43
C ASN A 82 24.37 -10.83 19.00
N SER A 83 24.64 -11.17 17.74
CA SER A 83 26.01 -11.20 17.22
C SER A 83 26.47 -9.79 16.85
N ASP A 84 27.68 -9.47 17.22
CA ASP A 84 28.36 -8.16 17.06
C ASP A 84 28.60 -7.75 15.58
N LEU A 85 27.99 -8.46 14.64
CA LEU A 85 28.13 -8.24 13.21
C LEU A 85 27.15 -7.18 12.69
N LYS A 86 27.21 -5.95 13.25
CA LYS A 86 26.40 -4.80 12.81
C LYS A 86 26.45 -4.61 11.30
N GLY A 87 27.60 -4.77 10.66
CA GLY A 87 27.74 -4.60 9.21
C GLY A 87 26.88 -5.53 8.35
N ILE A 88 26.54 -6.73 8.83
CA ILE A 88 25.66 -7.64 8.10
C ILE A 88 24.22 -7.17 8.19
N LEU A 89 23.79 -6.71 9.35
CA LEU A 89 22.46 -6.17 9.57
C LEU A 89 22.26 -4.87 8.76
N ASP A 90 23.22 -3.97 8.83
CA ASP A 90 23.21 -2.72 8.07
C ASP A 90 23.11 -2.99 6.56
N SER A 91 23.93 -3.92 6.06
CA SER A 91 23.86 -4.35 4.64
C SER A 91 22.50 -4.94 4.27
N ALA A 92 21.88 -5.73 5.16
CA ALA A 92 20.56 -6.30 4.92
C ALA A 92 19.46 -5.22 4.87
N LEU A 93 19.51 -4.24 5.77
CA LEU A 93 18.58 -3.11 5.79
C LEU A 93 18.74 -2.19 4.57
N MET A 94 19.96 -1.94 4.13
CA MET A 94 20.21 -1.20 2.89
C MET A 94 19.64 -1.94 1.67
N GLN A 95 19.87 -3.26 1.56
CA GLN A 95 19.30 -4.07 0.48
C GLN A 95 17.77 -4.10 0.51
N LEU A 96 17.17 -4.02 1.70
CA LEU A 96 15.72 -3.90 1.87
C LEU A 96 15.22 -2.56 1.30
N GLY A 97 15.95 -1.47 1.51
CA GLY A 97 15.65 -0.16 0.94
C GLY A 97 15.68 -0.11 -0.59
N GLU A 98 16.39 -1.02 -1.25
CA GLU A 98 16.42 -1.16 -2.71
C GLU A 98 15.26 -1.99 -3.26
N SER A 99 14.53 -2.71 -2.41
CA SER A 99 13.45 -3.60 -2.81
C SER A 99 12.15 -2.84 -3.03
N PRO A 100 11.22 -3.32 -3.89
CA PRO A 100 9.94 -2.66 -4.09
C PRO A 100 9.15 -2.54 -2.78
N TRP A 101 8.72 -1.33 -2.42
CA TRP A 101 8.04 -1.04 -1.14
C TRP A 101 6.83 -1.93 -0.88
N GLY A 102 6.00 -2.15 -1.91
CA GLY A 102 4.80 -3.00 -1.79
C GLY A 102 5.10 -4.48 -1.53
N SER A 103 6.32 -4.94 -1.84
CA SER A 103 6.71 -6.35 -1.68
C SER A 103 7.05 -6.71 -0.24
N ILE A 104 7.31 -5.72 0.59
CA ILE A 104 7.75 -5.94 1.97
C ILE A 104 6.61 -6.47 2.83
N ASN A 105 5.38 -6.01 2.58
CA ASN A 105 4.19 -6.48 3.28
C ASN A 105 3.93 -7.99 3.10
N GLU A 106 4.34 -8.59 1.98
CA GLU A 106 4.21 -10.04 1.79
C GLU A 106 5.16 -10.85 2.68
N ILE A 107 6.27 -10.26 3.07
CA ILE A 107 7.33 -10.93 3.82
C ILE A 107 7.17 -10.70 5.33
N TRP A 108 6.90 -9.47 5.74
CA TRP A 108 6.73 -9.11 7.16
C TRP A 108 5.27 -9.08 7.60
N GLY A 109 4.32 -9.21 6.67
CA GLY A 109 2.91 -9.04 6.95
C GLY A 109 2.50 -7.57 7.00
N LEU A 110 1.26 -7.34 7.43
CA LEU A 110 0.75 -5.99 7.57
C LEU A 110 1.52 -5.25 8.67
N PRO A 111 1.89 -3.98 8.46
CA PRO A 111 2.56 -3.21 9.49
C PRO A 111 1.63 -2.93 10.68
N GLU A 112 2.18 -2.96 11.89
CA GLU A 112 1.47 -2.56 13.11
C GLU A 112 1.01 -1.10 13.02
N LEU A 113 1.84 -0.27 12.44
CA LEU A 113 1.58 1.14 12.21
C LEU A 113 1.86 1.47 10.75
N ARG A 114 0.89 2.12 10.11
CA ARG A 114 1.05 2.69 8.77
C ARG A 114 0.49 4.09 8.76
N HIS A 115 1.30 5.04 8.32
CA HIS A 115 0.92 6.44 8.14
C HIS A 115 1.31 6.89 6.76
N LEU A 116 0.35 7.39 6.00
CA LEU A 116 0.53 7.83 4.64
C LEU A 116 0.08 9.28 4.50
N THR A 117 1.00 10.11 4.07
CA THR A 117 0.75 11.50 3.68
C THR A 117 1.22 11.75 2.24
N GLU A 118 1.00 12.95 1.74
CA GLU A 118 1.55 13.34 0.42
C GLU A 118 3.08 13.38 0.42
N GLN A 119 3.70 13.62 1.56
CA GLN A 119 5.13 13.83 1.70
C GLN A 119 5.89 12.55 2.04
N ILE A 120 5.28 11.67 2.85
CA ILE A 120 5.96 10.48 3.37
C ILE A 120 4.97 9.35 3.69
N GLU A 121 5.46 8.12 3.54
CA GLU A 121 4.83 6.92 4.08
C GLU A 121 5.74 6.33 5.17
N ILE A 122 5.15 6.11 6.35
CA ILE A 122 5.82 5.52 7.52
C ILE A 122 5.15 4.19 7.82
N CYS A 123 5.94 3.12 7.88
CA CYS A 123 5.48 1.80 8.26
C CYS A 123 6.36 1.23 9.37
N ALA A 124 5.74 0.58 10.34
CA ALA A 124 6.47 -0.08 11.43
C ALA A 124 5.97 -1.50 11.63
N TRP A 125 6.91 -2.44 11.80
CA TRP A 125 6.66 -3.87 12.06
C TRP A 125 7.39 -4.30 13.32
N LYS A 126 6.75 -5.11 14.15
CA LYS A 126 7.42 -5.86 15.20
C LYS A 126 8.22 -7.00 14.56
N ILE A 127 9.50 -7.12 14.85
CA ILE A 127 10.33 -8.20 14.27
C ILE A 127 10.27 -9.46 15.13
N SER A 128 10.20 -9.29 16.45
CA SER A 128 10.13 -10.37 17.43
C SER A 128 9.28 -9.93 18.61
N GLU A 129 8.49 -10.86 19.14
CA GLU A 129 7.69 -10.62 20.35
C GLU A 129 8.57 -10.65 21.62
N ASP A 130 9.56 -11.52 21.65
CA ASP A 130 10.44 -11.70 22.81
C ASP A 130 11.41 -10.54 23.02
N ASN A 131 11.90 -9.98 21.91
CA ASN A 131 12.82 -8.85 21.94
C ASN A 131 12.14 -7.64 21.29
N LYS A 132 12.08 -6.52 21.97
CA LYS A 132 11.44 -5.29 21.49
C LYS A 132 12.23 -4.67 20.34
N ASN A 133 12.25 -5.39 19.22
CA ASN A 133 12.86 -4.93 17.97
C ASN A 133 11.78 -4.46 17.02
N LEU A 134 11.92 -3.21 16.60
CA LEU A 134 11.05 -2.55 15.64
C LEU A 134 11.78 -2.41 14.30
N LEU A 135 11.15 -2.85 13.23
CA LEU A 135 11.55 -2.49 11.88
C LEU A 135 10.72 -1.28 11.46
N LEU A 136 11.38 -0.19 11.15
CA LEU A 136 10.74 1.02 10.68
C LEU A 136 11.13 1.25 9.23
N GLY A 137 10.15 1.44 8.38
CA GLY A 137 10.33 1.83 6.98
C GLY A 137 9.81 3.25 6.75
N LEU A 138 10.61 4.05 6.09
CA LEU A 138 10.29 5.41 5.67
C LEU A 138 10.42 5.48 4.16
N LYS A 139 9.38 5.97 3.50
CA LYS A 139 9.38 6.20 2.05
C LYS A 139 8.98 7.63 1.78
N THR A 140 9.93 8.42 1.27
CA THR A 140 9.69 9.79 0.84
C THR A 140 9.01 9.83 -0.52
N SER A 141 8.15 10.82 -0.76
CA SER A 141 7.59 11.09 -2.08
C SER A 141 8.44 12.09 -2.86
N ASP A 142 7.84 13.07 -3.50
CA ASP A 142 8.56 14.07 -4.32
C ASP A 142 9.34 15.12 -3.49
N TRP A 143 9.30 14.99 -2.17
CA TRP A 143 9.89 15.93 -1.24
C TRP A 143 11.08 15.30 -0.49
N ALA A 144 12.16 16.06 -0.35
CA ALA A 144 13.25 15.71 0.56
C ALA A 144 12.93 16.22 1.97
N TRP A 145 13.28 15.43 2.97
CA TRP A 145 13.23 15.86 4.37
C TRP A 145 14.64 16.20 4.83
N GLU A 146 14.86 17.44 5.18
CA GLU A 146 16.12 17.93 5.72
C GLU A 146 16.07 17.94 7.26
N VAL A 147 17.19 17.67 7.89
CA VAL A 147 17.31 17.59 9.35
C VAL A 147 16.21 16.69 9.95
N ALA A 148 15.98 15.55 9.31
CA ALA A 148 14.95 14.62 9.72
C ALA A 148 15.31 13.92 11.03
N SER A 149 14.37 13.82 11.95
CA SER A 149 14.51 13.03 13.18
C SER A 149 13.24 12.28 13.50
N ILE A 150 13.38 11.10 14.11
CA ILE A 150 12.28 10.31 14.64
C ILE A 150 12.33 10.38 16.15
N ARG A 151 11.23 10.79 16.73
CA ARG A 151 11.02 10.77 18.18
C ARG A 151 10.08 9.63 18.56
N LEU A 152 10.45 8.92 19.62
CA LEU A 152 9.65 7.88 20.25
C LEU A 152 8.91 8.50 21.43
N ASN A 153 7.58 8.52 21.36
CA ASN A 153 6.72 9.06 22.41
C ASN A 153 6.00 7.90 23.14
N TYR A 154 5.85 8.02 24.43
CA TYR A 154 5.21 7.02 25.28
C TYR A 154 3.97 7.63 25.94
N PRO A 155 2.81 7.64 25.23
CA PRO A 155 1.60 8.30 25.71
C PRO A 155 1.08 7.68 27.00
N GLU A 156 1.26 6.37 27.15
CA GLU A 156 0.84 5.63 28.32
C GLU A 156 1.88 4.54 28.66
N GLY A 157 2.17 4.36 29.94
CA GLY A 157 3.02 3.28 30.43
C GLY A 157 4.48 3.68 30.68
N ASN A 158 5.35 2.70 30.56
CA ASN A 158 6.76 2.87 30.86
C ASN A 158 7.54 3.35 29.65
N LYS A 159 8.51 4.19 29.89
CA LYS A 159 9.47 4.62 28.88
C LYS A 159 10.39 3.44 28.49
N LEU A 160 10.50 3.18 27.20
CA LEU A 160 11.47 2.26 26.64
C LEU A 160 12.76 3.02 26.31
N SER A 161 13.89 2.36 26.48
CA SER A 161 15.19 2.94 26.13
C SER A 161 15.64 2.40 24.77
N ILE A 162 16.16 3.27 23.91
CA ILE A 162 16.81 2.85 22.67
C ILE A 162 18.17 2.27 23.04
N ILE A 163 18.37 0.97 22.76
CA ILE A 163 19.66 0.30 22.99
C ILE A 163 20.56 0.43 21.77
N ASP A 164 19.98 0.20 20.60
CA ASP A 164 20.72 0.16 19.35
C ASP A 164 19.85 0.55 18.16
N VAL A 165 20.46 1.18 17.18
CA VAL A 165 19.82 1.55 15.91
C VAL A 165 20.73 1.08 14.78
N SER A 166 20.14 0.40 13.81
CA SER A 166 20.82 -0.08 12.61
C SER A 166 20.04 0.37 11.35
N PRO A 167 20.65 0.91 10.31
CA PRO A 167 22.05 1.35 10.24
C PRO A 167 22.40 2.35 11.34
N SER A 168 23.71 2.53 11.62
CA SER A 168 24.18 3.36 12.72
C SER A 168 23.81 4.83 12.52
N PHE A 169 22.68 5.24 13.06
CA PHE A 169 22.27 6.64 13.19
C PHE A 169 22.59 7.17 14.58
N LEU A 170 22.78 8.47 14.66
CA LEU A 170 22.93 9.14 15.94
C LEU A 170 21.59 9.06 16.69
N SER A 171 21.61 8.52 17.90
CA SER A 171 20.43 8.49 18.77
C SER A 171 20.77 9.14 20.11
N LYS A 172 19.82 9.89 20.63
CA LYS A 172 19.93 10.51 21.96
C LYS A 172 18.59 10.42 22.66
N GLU A 173 18.57 9.75 23.81
CA GLU A 173 17.35 9.50 24.58
C GLU A 173 16.28 8.78 23.74
N ASP A 174 15.24 9.49 23.34
CA ASP A 174 14.10 8.96 22.58
C ASP A 174 14.10 9.44 21.11
N GLU A 175 15.17 10.06 20.67
CA GLU A 175 15.27 10.66 19.35
C GLU A 175 16.37 10.04 18.51
N ILE A 176 16.08 9.76 17.24
CA ILE A 176 16.98 9.20 16.25
C ILE A 176 17.12 10.22 15.13
N PHE A 177 18.35 10.69 14.89
CA PHE A 177 18.64 11.69 13.87
C PHE A 177 18.99 11.00 12.55
N LEU A 178 18.18 11.28 11.52
CA LEU A 178 18.31 10.65 10.20
C LEU A 178 19.07 11.50 9.20
N ASP A 179 19.36 12.76 9.59
CA ASP A 179 19.95 13.79 8.73
C ASP A 179 19.02 14.13 7.54
N THR A 180 19.39 13.83 6.33
CA THR A 180 18.58 14.14 5.15
C THR A 180 18.04 12.89 4.51
N LEU A 181 16.70 12.82 4.37
CA LEU A 181 16.02 11.80 3.59
C LEU A 181 15.79 12.34 2.16
N PRO A 182 16.47 11.80 1.14
CA PRO A 182 16.28 12.24 -0.23
C PRO A 182 14.86 12.02 -0.73
N LYS A 183 14.43 12.80 -1.73
CA LYS A 183 13.18 12.57 -2.41
C LYS A 183 13.15 11.20 -3.11
N LYS A 184 11.99 10.56 -3.16
CA LYS A 184 11.79 9.24 -3.80
C LYS A 184 12.72 8.16 -3.26
N SER A 185 13.10 8.25 -2.00
CA SER A 185 13.96 7.29 -1.33
C SER A 185 13.19 6.40 -0.36
N GLN A 186 13.80 5.27 -0.03
CA GLN A 186 13.29 4.34 0.97
C GLN A 186 14.42 4.05 1.96
N VAL A 187 14.11 4.18 3.24
CA VAL A 187 15.07 3.92 4.32
C VAL A 187 14.43 2.96 5.30
N PHE A 188 15.16 1.92 5.69
CA PHE A 188 14.75 0.97 6.71
C PHE A 188 15.69 1.02 7.88
N LEU A 189 15.09 1.04 9.08
CA LEU A 189 15.79 1.10 10.35
C LEU A 189 15.33 -0.06 11.22
N ARG A 190 16.28 -0.71 11.88
CA ARG A 190 15.96 -1.56 13.02
C ARG A 190 16.26 -0.76 14.28
N ILE A 191 15.29 -0.68 15.18
CA ILE A 191 15.41 -0.04 16.48
C ILE A 191 15.25 -1.13 17.55
N ALA A 192 16.26 -1.32 18.36
CA ALA A 192 16.20 -2.20 19.52
C ALA A 192 15.83 -1.37 20.75
N LEU A 193 14.80 -1.83 21.45
CA LEU A 193 14.25 -1.17 22.61
C LEU A 193 14.36 -2.08 23.85
N GLU A 194 14.60 -1.50 25.02
CA GLU A 194 14.61 -2.18 26.29
C GLU A 194 13.65 -1.49 27.27
N GLY A 195 13.02 -2.28 28.14
CA GLY A 195 12.13 -1.78 29.17
C GLY A 195 10.90 -2.66 29.36
N LYS A 196 9.98 -2.23 30.19
CA LYS A 196 8.69 -2.90 30.38
C LYS A 196 7.78 -2.65 29.18
N PRO A 197 6.75 -3.48 28.96
CA PRO A 197 5.74 -3.23 27.94
C PRO A 197 5.19 -1.81 28.03
N ALA A 198 5.05 -1.16 26.87
CA ALA A 198 4.61 0.21 26.78
C ALA A 198 3.94 0.46 25.42
N ASN A 199 3.07 1.45 25.38
CA ASN A 199 2.52 1.97 24.16
C ASN A 199 3.51 2.95 23.54
N LEU A 200 3.85 2.74 22.26
CA LEU A 200 4.82 3.54 21.53
C LEU A 200 4.13 4.31 20.41
N ALA A 201 4.23 5.63 20.43
CA ALA A 201 3.89 6.50 19.33
C ALA A 201 5.18 6.99 18.64
N LEU A 202 5.11 7.12 17.33
CA LEU A 202 6.20 7.61 16.50
C LEU A 202 5.86 9.03 16.02
N GLU A 203 6.87 9.86 15.93
CA GLU A 203 6.77 11.20 15.37
C GLU A 203 8.00 11.44 14.49
N LEU A 204 7.79 11.77 13.22
CA LEU A 204 8.85 12.21 12.34
C LEU A 204 8.78 13.72 12.20
N SER A 205 9.85 14.39 12.47
CA SER A 205 10.01 15.84 12.29
C SER A 205 11.15 16.15 11.32
N GLY A 206 11.09 17.29 10.66
CA GLY A 206 12.14 17.74 9.74
C GLY A 206 11.73 19.01 9.00
N LEU A 207 12.50 19.37 7.99
CA LEU A 207 12.24 20.51 7.14
C LEU A 207 11.94 20.05 5.71
N ILE A 208 10.93 20.65 5.09
CA ILE A 208 10.63 20.48 3.67
C ILE A 208 10.70 21.86 3.02
N GLY A 209 11.69 22.08 2.13
CA GLY A 209 11.86 23.39 1.51
C GLY A 209 12.14 24.52 2.51
N GLY A 210 12.74 24.19 3.65
CA GLY A 210 13.02 25.13 4.73
C GLY A 210 11.87 25.37 5.73
N GLU A 211 10.69 24.78 5.49
CA GLU A 211 9.54 24.86 6.40
C GLU A 211 9.49 23.65 7.33
N PRO A 212 9.26 23.85 8.65
CA PRO A 212 9.16 22.74 9.59
C PRO A 212 7.88 21.94 9.35
N LEU A 213 8.02 20.63 9.28
CA LEU A 213 6.91 19.69 9.14
C LEU A 213 7.06 18.55 10.14
N VAL A 214 5.91 18.10 10.64
CA VAL A 214 5.82 16.95 11.55
C VAL A 214 4.80 15.96 10.99
N ALA A 215 5.20 14.70 10.89
CA ALA A 215 4.33 13.60 10.53
C ALA A 215 4.11 12.70 11.76
N THR A 216 2.91 12.73 12.30
CA THR A 216 2.51 11.96 13.49
C THR A 216 1.47 10.93 13.09
N PRO A 217 1.81 9.63 13.11
CA PRO A 217 0.85 8.56 12.93
C PRO A 217 -0.26 8.58 13.99
N ASN A 218 -1.49 8.35 13.57
CA ASN A 218 -2.63 8.29 14.50
C ASN A 218 -2.70 6.97 15.29
N LYS A 219 -1.94 5.96 14.88
CA LYS A 219 -1.92 4.63 15.50
C LYS A 219 -0.67 4.49 16.36
N ILE A 220 -0.81 3.87 17.52
CA ILE A 220 0.28 3.52 18.42
C ILE A 220 0.66 2.04 18.25
N ILE A 221 1.87 1.70 18.63
CA ILE A 221 2.37 0.33 18.66
C ILE A 221 2.26 -0.16 20.10
N GLU A 222 1.49 -1.21 20.30
CA GLU A 222 1.29 -1.81 21.62
C GLU A 222 2.19 -3.04 21.77
N TRP A 223 2.92 -3.15 22.88
CA TRP A 223 3.61 -4.37 23.28
C TRP A 223 2.92 -4.93 24.50
N ASP A 224 2.50 -6.16 24.39
CA ASP A 224 1.94 -6.97 25.48
C ASP A 224 3.01 -7.39 26.51
#